data_15d9d9b2c3dc29bd2539e6f36d8b27d8
#
_entry.id   15d9d9b2c3dc29bd2539e6f36d8b27d8
#
_cell.length_a   1.000
_cell.length_b   1.000
_cell.length_c   1.000
_cell.angle_alpha   90.00
_cell.angle_beta   90.00
_cell.angle_gamma   90.00
#
_symmetry.space_group_name_H-M   'P 1'
#
loop_
_entity.id
_entity.type
_entity.pdbx_description
1 polymer ?
#
loop_
_entity_poly.entity_id
_entity_poly.type
_entity_poly.pdbx_seq_one_letter_code
_entity_poly.pdbx_strand_id
1 'polypeptide(L)'
;FYGCGSPIPPALTGATVVDLGCGTGRDVYVLSKLVGPTGRVIGVDMTPEQLAVAQKYQDEQAEKFGFEHSNVEFKAGFIEDLEELGIEDGTVDLVVSNCVINLTPFKDQVFSEIYRVLKPGGELYFSDVFCDRRMSDELRADPVLRGECLGGAMYIDDFRRMLAKHGWKSYVCTAV
;
A
#
# COMPACT_ATOMS: atom_id res chain seq x y z
N PHE A 1 8.95 1.82 13.22
CA PHE A 1 8.76 1.24 11.89
C PHE A 1 8.16 -0.14 12.03
N TYR A 2 7.02 -0.36 11.39
CA TYR A 2 6.36 -1.65 11.29
C TYR A 2 6.40 -2.09 9.83
N GLY A 3 6.53 -3.39 9.58
CA GLY A 3 6.50 -3.99 8.26
C GLY A 3 6.86 -5.47 8.35
N CYS A 4 6.23 -6.30 7.56
CA CYS A 4 6.43 -7.74 7.53
C CYS A 4 7.11 -8.22 6.25
N GLY A 5 7.65 -7.28 5.47
CA GLY A 5 8.34 -7.60 4.23
C GLY A 5 8.84 -6.36 3.50
N SER A 6 9.21 -6.54 2.25
CA SER A 6 9.56 -5.46 1.32
C SER A 6 8.86 -5.73 -0.02
N PRO A 7 7.60 -5.31 -0.18
CA PRO A 7 6.82 -5.58 -1.38
C PRO A 7 7.18 -4.61 -2.52
N ILE A 8 8.46 -4.51 -2.86
CA ILE A 8 8.98 -3.59 -3.87
C ILE A 8 9.57 -4.38 -5.03
N PRO A 9 8.98 -4.33 -6.24
CA PRO A 9 9.55 -4.97 -7.42
C PRO A 9 10.78 -4.23 -7.96
N PRO A 10 11.67 -4.90 -8.69
CA PRO A 10 12.97 -4.34 -9.07
C PRO A 10 12.94 -3.35 -10.26
N ALA A 11 11.88 -3.33 -11.06
CA ALA A 11 11.84 -2.57 -12.33
C ALA A 11 10.65 -1.60 -12.34
N LEU A 12 10.88 -0.33 -12.01
CA LEU A 12 9.83 0.68 -11.85
C LEU A 12 10.07 1.97 -12.63
N THR A 13 11.07 2.04 -13.49
CA THR A 13 11.45 3.29 -14.17
C THR A 13 10.25 3.95 -14.88
N GLY A 14 9.96 5.20 -14.53
CA GLY A 14 8.87 5.99 -15.10
C GLY A 14 7.46 5.65 -14.59
N ALA A 15 7.32 4.68 -13.67
CA ALA A 15 6.03 4.25 -13.16
C ALA A 15 5.38 5.29 -12.23
N THR A 16 4.04 5.27 -12.20
CA THR A 16 3.23 5.89 -11.15
C THR A 16 2.90 4.83 -10.10
N VAL A 17 3.34 5.07 -8.87
CA VAL A 17 3.19 4.13 -7.75
C VAL A 17 2.39 4.75 -6.62
N VAL A 18 1.51 3.98 -5.99
CA VAL A 18 0.81 4.34 -4.75
C VAL A 18 1.27 3.43 -3.63
N ASP A 19 1.70 4.01 -2.50
CA ASP A 19 2.03 3.30 -1.26
C ASP A 19 0.92 3.50 -0.22
N LEU A 20 0.22 2.43 0.11
CA LEU A 20 -0.90 2.43 1.04
C LEU A 20 -0.41 2.22 2.48
N GLY A 21 -0.67 3.21 3.36
CA GLY A 21 -0.17 3.23 4.72
C GLY A 21 1.33 3.52 4.77
N CYS A 22 1.74 4.57 4.08
CA CYS A 22 3.15 4.90 3.86
C CYS A 22 3.91 5.32 5.12
N GLY A 23 3.21 5.61 6.22
CA GLY A 23 3.79 6.02 7.48
C GLY A 23 4.74 7.21 7.33
N THR A 24 5.98 7.06 7.82
CA THR A 24 7.02 8.11 7.72
C THR A 24 7.73 8.17 6.36
N GLY A 25 7.21 7.49 5.33
CA GLY A 25 7.65 7.60 3.96
C GLY A 25 8.89 6.79 3.57
N ARG A 26 9.30 5.80 4.39
CA ARG A 26 10.49 4.98 4.09
C ARG A 26 10.40 4.31 2.73
N ASP A 27 9.33 3.55 2.50
CA ASP A 27 9.16 2.78 1.26
C ASP A 27 8.84 3.73 0.09
N VAL A 28 8.13 4.85 0.33
CA VAL A 28 7.92 5.92 -0.64
C VAL A 28 9.24 6.46 -1.21
N TYR A 29 10.24 6.72 -0.38
CA TYR A 29 11.52 7.22 -0.86
C TYR A 29 12.36 6.17 -1.58
N VAL A 30 12.27 4.90 -1.19
CA VAL A 30 12.86 3.80 -1.97
C VAL A 30 12.22 3.71 -3.34
N LEU A 31 10.89 3.75 -3.40
CA LEU A 31 10.12 3.77 -4.65
C LEU A 31 10.45 4.99 -5.50
N SER A 32 10.53 6.18 -4.90
CA SER A 32 10.93 7.43 -5.58
C SER A 32 12.25 7.28 -6.33
N LYS A 33 13.25 6.67 -5.68
CA LYS A 33 14.55 6.40 -6.30
C LYS A 33 14.44 5.42 -7.47
N LEU A 34 13.62 4.37 -7.34
CA LEU A 34 13.45 3.30 -8.33
C LEU A 34 12.66 3.75 -9.56
N VAL A 35 11.61 4.57 -9.37
CA VAL A 35 10.84 5.10 -10.51
C VAL A 35 11.62 6.16 -11.28
N GLY A 36 12.59 6.80 -10.63
CA GLY A 36 13.42 7.84 -11.24
C GLY A 36 12.69 9.18 -11.43
N PRO A 37 13.38 10.19 -12.02
CA PRO A 37 12.86 11.57 -12.08
C PRO A 37 11.61 11.75 -12.95
N THR A 38 11.31 10.79 -13.82
CA THR A 38 10.12 10.82 -14.70
C THR A 38 8.93 10.03 -14.14
N GLY A 39 9.15 9.25 -13.08
CA GLY A 39 8.09 8.53 -12.37
C GLY A 39 7.45 9.40 -11.29
N ARG A 40 6.41 8.85 -10.63
CA ARG A 40 5.68 9.51 -9.55
C ARG A 40 5.35 8.51 -8.44
N VAL A 41 5.50 8.94 -7.19
CA VAL A 41 5.09 8.13 -6.03
C VAL A 41 4.11 8.91 -5.18
N ILE A 42 2.98 8.30 -4.83
CA ILE A 42 1.95 8.84 -3.96
C ILE A 42 1.93 8.00 -2.70
N GLY A 43 2.29 8.60 -1.55
CA GLY A 43 2.17 7.98 -0.25
C GLY A 43 0.84 8.37 0.40
N VAL A 44 0.04 7.39 0.80
CA VAL A 44 -1.24 7.59 1.50
C VAL A 44 -1.12 7.12 2.94
N ASP A 45 -1.48 7.94 3.90
CA ASP A 45 -1.60 7.55 5.32
C ASP A 45 -2.68 8.36 6.03
N MET A 46 -3.37 7.74 6.98
CA MET A 46 -4.40 8.39 7.77
C MET A 46 -3.85 9.21 8.95
N THR A 47 -2.56 9.09 9.26
CA THR A 47 -1.93 9.67 10.45
C THR A 47 -1.14 10.93 10.09
N PRO A 48 -1.66 12.15 10.36
CA PRO A 48 -0.99 13.40 9.99
C PRO A 48 0.42 13.56 10.58
N GLU A 49 0.65 13.05 11.78
CA GLU A 49 1.95 13.11 12.45
C GLU A 49 3.02 12.30 11.71
N GLN A 50 2.65 11.16 11.15
CA GLN A 50 3.53 10.35 10.33
C GLN A 50 3.85 11.04 9.01
N LEU A 51 2.83 11.58 8.34
CA LEU A 51 3.01 12.33 7.10
C LEU A 51 3.85 13.58 7.28
N ALA A 52 3.72 14.29 8.41
CA ALA A 52 4.56 15.45 8.72
C ALA A 52 6.06 15.06 8.78
N VAL A 53 6.37 13.89 9.33
CA VAL A 53 7.74 13.35 9.33
C VAL A 53 8.18 12.99 7.91
N ALA A 54 7.32 12.34 7.13
CA ALA A 54 7.62 11.98 5.75
C ALA A 54 7.92 13.25 4.91
N GLN A 55 7.03 14.23 4.92
CA GLN A 55 7.15 15.48 4.16
C GLN A 55 8.40 16.27 4.49
N LYS A 56 8.84 16.25 5.76
CA LYS A 56 10.04 16.97 6.19
C LYS A 56 11.30 16.59 5.40
N TYR A 57 11.39 15.37 4.92
CA TYR A 57 12.57 14.87 4.20
C TYR A 57 12.42 14.90 2.68
N GLN A 58 11.33 15.43 2.15
CA GLN A 58 10.98 15.34 0.72
C GLN A 58 12.04 16.02 -0.16
N ASP A 59 12.42 17.26 0.14
CA ASP A 59 13.40 18.00 -0.64
C ASP A 59 14.82 17.42 -0.47
N GLU A 60 15.18 17.04 0.76
CA GLU A 60 16.47 16.42 1.06
C GLU A 60 16.66 15.11 0.28
N GLN A 61 15.63 14.28 0.17
CA GLN A 61 15.70 13.02 -0.58
C GLN A 61 15.77 13.26 -2.09
N ALA A 62 15.01 14.24 -2.62
CA ALA A 62 15.11 14.61 -4.03
C ALA A 62 16.53 15.07 -4.40
N GLU A 63 17.14 15.90 -3.57
CA GLU A 63 18.52 16.36 -3.74
C GLU A 63 19.52 15.19 -3.71
N LYS A 64 19.41 14.30 -2.71
CA LYS A 64 20.24 13.09 -2.59
C LYS A 64 20.14 12.16 -3.80
N PHE A 65 18.96 12.11 -4.44
CA PHE A 65 18.77 11.29 -5.62
C PHE A 65 19.23 11.98 -6.91
N GLY A 66 19.57 13.28 -6.84
CA GLY A 66 19.95 14.09 -7.99
C GLY A 66 18.76 14.50 -8.85
N PHE A 67 17.57 14.60 -8.25
CA PHE A 67 16.36 15.06 -8.93
C PHE A 67 16.24 16.59 -8.82
N GLU A 68 15.82 17.24 -9.90
CA GLU A 68 15.59 18.69 -9.94
C GLU A 68 14.40 19.08 -9.04
N HIS A 69 13.37 18.20 -9.01
CA HIS A 69 12.19 18.34 -8.16
C HIS A 69 11.81 17.01 -7.54
N SER A 70 11.15 17.04 -6.40
CA SER A 70 10.58 15.83 -5.81
C SER A 70 9.52 15.22 -6.71
N ASN A 71 9.59 13.91 -6.90
CA ASN A 71 8.58 13.11 -7.61
C ASN A 71 7.61 12.41 -6.65
N VAL A 72 7.59 12.84 -5.37
CA VAL A 72 6.76 12.28 -4.30
C VAL A 72 5.64 13.24 -3.94
N GLU A 73 4.46 12.70 -3.69
CA GLU A 73 3.30 13.39 -3.12
C GLU A 73 2.79 12.60 -1.91
N PHE A 74 2.47 13.28 -0.82
CA PHE A 74 1.85 12.67 0.37
C PHE A 74 0.41 13.14 0.53
N LYS A 75 -0.52 12.20 0.72
CA LYS A 75 -1.95 12.45 0.88
C LYS A 75 -2.43 11.92 2.22
N ALA A 76 -3.07 12.79 3.01
CA ALA A 76 -3.71 12.43 4.27
C ALA A 76 -5.11 11.88 3.99
N GLY A 77 -5.36 10.61 4.35
CA GLY A 77 -6.67 10.00 4.17
C GLY A 77 -6.64 8.48 4.34
N PHE A 78 -7.78 7.87 4.07
CA PHE A 78 -8.01 6.45 4.26
C PHE A 78 -7.72 5.67 2.98
N ILE A 79 -7.13 4.48 3.14
CA ILE A 79 -6.82 3.58 2.02
C ILE A 79 -8.08 2.96 1.39
N GLU A 80 -9.22 3.08 2.06
CA GLU A 80 -10.54 2.65 1.60
C GLU A 80 -11.18 3.61 0.61
N ASP A 81 -10.69 4.85 0.51
CA ASP A 81 -11.30 5.92 -0.29
C ASP A 81 -10.21 6.73 -1.03
N LEU A 82 -9.63 6.12 -2.04
CA LEU A 82 -8.60 6.75 -2.87
C LEU A 82 -9.21 7.79 -3.84
N GLU A 83 -10.50 7.70 -4.10
CA GLU A 83 -11.24 8.68 -4.94
C GLU A 83 -11.30 10.04 -4.24
N GLU A 84 -11.61 10.10 -2.95
CA GLU A 84 -11.60 11.34 -2.16
C GLU A 84 -10.21 12.00 -2.17
N LEU A 85 -9.15 11.20 -2.28
CA LEU A 85 -7.77 11.68 -2.38
C LEU A 85 -7.38 12.13 -3.80
N GLY A 86 -8.29 12.08 -4.76
CA GLY A 86 -8.05 12.48 -6.15
C GLY A 86 -7.13 11.52 -6.90
N ILE A 87 -7.12 10.24 -6.53
CA ILE A 87 -6.42 9.20 -7.29
C ILE A 87 -7.42 8.61 -8.29
N GLU A 88 -7.25 8.95 -9.56
CA GLU A 88 -8.18 8.65 -10.63
C GLU A 88 -8.10 7.19 -11.10
N ASP A 89 -9.19 6.73 -11.73
CA ASP A 89 -9.31 5.38 -12.30
C ASP A 89 -8.22 5.12 -13.35
N GLY A 90 -7.59 3.96 -13.26
CA GLY A 90 -6.68 3.49 -14.29
C GLY A 90 -5.44 4.36 -14.51
N THR A 91 -4.95 5.05 -13.47
CA THR A 91 -3.80 5.96 -13.58
C THR A 91 -2.52 5.42 -12.96
N VAL A 92 -2.61 4.34 -12.17
CA VAL A 92 -1.54 3.79 -11.36
C VAL A 92 -0.95 2.52 -11.99
N ASP A 93 0.37 2.44 -12.10
CA ASP A 93 1.07 1.26 -12.63
C ASP A 93 1.26 0.19 -11.55
N LEU A 94 1.49 0.63 -10.30
CA LEU A 94 1.77 -0.23 -9.17
C LEU A 94 1.15 0.31 -7.89
N VAL A 95 0.48 -0.54 -7.15
CA VAL A 95 0.12 -0.29 -5.74
C VAL A 95 0.99 -1.16 -4.84
N VAL A 96 1.55 -0.57 -3.79
CA VAL A 96 2.27 -1.30 -2.75
C VAL A 96 1.62 -1.10 -1.39
N SER A 97 1.79 -2.07 -0.48
CA SER A 97 1.36 -1.95 0.91
C SER A 97 2.15 -2.90 1.81
N ASN A 98 2.55 -2.44 2.99
CA ASN A 98 3.39 -3.22 3.90
C ASN A 98 2.80 -3.27 5.31
N CYS A 99 2.12 -4.37 5.66
CA CYS A 99 1.47 -4.61 6.96
C CYS A 99 0.40 -3.56 7.34
N VAL A 100 -0.42 -3.12 6.41
CA VAL A 100 -1.43 -2.08 6.64
C VAL A 100 -2.85 -2.58 6.38
N ILE A 101 -3.06 -3.38 5.35
CA ILE A 101 -4.41 -3.80 4.93
C ILE A 101 -5.13 -4.58 6.03
N ASN A 102 -4.39 -5.31 6.87
CA ASN A 102 -5.00 -6.01 8.01
C ASN A 102 -5.53 -5.08 9.11
N LEU A 103 -5.11 -3.83 9.17
CA LEU A 103 -5.58 -2.87 10.18
C LEU A 103 -7.01 -2.37 9.92
N THR A 104 -7.43 -2.33 8.66
CA THR A 104 -8.80 -1.91 8.32
C THR A 104 -9.81 -3.04 8.40
N PRO A 105 -11.05 -2.78 8.86
CA PRO A 105 -12.16 -3.71 8.74
C PRO A 105 -12.78 -3.74 7.32
N PHE A 106 -12.47 -2.76 6.46
CA PHE A 106 -13.10 -2.56 5.14
C PHE A 106 -12.25 -3.08 3.98
N LYS A 107 -11.65 -4.25 4.14
CA LYS A 107 -10.71 -4.83 3.16
C LYS A 107 -11.30 -4.98 1.76
N ASP A 108 -12.57 -5.36 1.65
CA ASP A 108 -13.27 -5.50 0.37
C ASP A 108 -13.28 -4.16 -0.40
N GLN A 109 -13.48 -3.05 0.30
CA GLN A 109 -13.43 -1.70 -0.26
C GLN A 109 -12.01 -1.32 -0.68
N VAL A 110 -11.01 -1.61 0.16
CA VAL A 110 -9.60 -1.39 -0.20
C VAL A 110 -9.23 -2.09 -1.49
N PHE A 111 -9.56 -3.39 -1.64
CA PHE A 111 -9.24 -4.13 -2.87
C PHE A 111 -10.05 -3.65 -4.08
N SER A 112 -11.26 -3.14 -3.88
CA SER A 112 -12.03 -2.44 -4.92
C SER A 112 -11.33 -1.17 -5.40
N GLU A 113 -10.88 -0.32 -4.47
CA GLU A 113 -10.17 0.92 -4.77
C GLU A 113 -8.82 0.66 -5.45
N ILE A 114 -8.05 -0.32 -4.96
CA ILE A 114 -6.80 -0.74 -5.62
C ILE A 114 -7.07 -1.16 -7.08
N TYR A 115 -8.09 -1.98 -7.30
CA TYR A 115 -8.44 -2.45 -8.65
C TYR A 115 -8.89 -1.29 -9.55
N ARG A 116 -9.64 -0.32 -9.02
CA ARG A 116 -10.12 0.87 -9.74
C ARG A 116 -8.97 1.74 -10.22
N VAL A 117 -8.00 2.04 -9.35
CA VAL A 117 -6.90 2.96 -9.67
C VAL A 117 -5.83 2.35 -10.58
N LEU A 118 -5.71 1.02 -10.60
CA LEU A 118 -4.72 0.34 -11.42
C LEU A 118 -5.05 0.43 -12.91
N LYS A 119 -4.04 0.74 -13.71
CA LYS A 119 -4.10 0.61 -15.18
C LYS A 119 -4.37 -0.83 -15.59
N PRO A 120 -4.91 -1.08 -16.80
CA PRO A 120 -4.88 -2.42 -17.38
C PRO A 120 -3.44 -2.97 -17.42
N GLY A 121 -3.21 -4.09 -16.75
CA GLY A 121 -1.86 -4.67 -16.58
C GLY A 121 -1.06 -4.11 -15.41
N GLY A 122 -1.61 -3.17 -14.65
CA GLY A 122 -1.02 -2.73 -13.39
C GLY A 122 -1.05 -3.82 -12.31
N GLU A 123 -0.19 -3.71 -11.33
CA GLU A 123 0.07 -4.75 -10.34
C GLU A 123 -0.11 -4.25 -8.90
N LEU A 124 -0.49 -5.17 -8.01
CA LEU A 124 -0.46 -4.97 -6.56
C LEU A 124 0.64 -5.83 -5.95
N TYR A 125 1.54 -5.21 -5.21
CA TYR A 125 2.54 -5.88 -4.39
C TYR A 125 2.30 -5.53 -2.93
N PHE A 126 2.00 -6.51 -2.11
CA PHE A 126 1.83 -6.25 -0.69
C PHE A 126 2.34 -7.39 0.18
N SER A 127 2.71 -7.06 1.40
CA SER A 127 3.11 -8.00 2.44
C SER A 127 2.21 -7.81 3.65
N ASP A 128 1.56 -8.88 4.10
CA ASP A 128 0.69 -8.85 5.28
C ASP A 128 0.56 -10.26 5.88
N VAL A 129 0.00 -10.36 7.09
CA VAL A 129 -0.20 -11.63 7.78
C VAL A 129 -1.47 -12.31 7.28
N PHE A 130 -1.40 -13.61 7.02
CA PHE A 130 -2.53 -14.44 6.63
C PHE A 130 -2.71 -15.60 7.61
N CYS A 131 -3.96 -16.09 7.72
CA CYS A 131 -4.32 -17.26 8.50
C CYS A 131 -4.61 -18.47 7.60
N ASP A 132 -4.28 -19.67 8.09
CA ASP A 132 -4.64 -20.95 7.47
C ASP A 132 -6.12 -21.35 7.69
N ARG A 133 -6.81 -20.62 8.57
CA ARG A 133 -8.23 -20.83 8.93
C ARG A 133 -8.87 -19.52 9.35
N ARG A 134 -10.22 -19.48 9.38
CA ARG A 134 -10.93 -18.32 9.91
C ARG A 134 -10.72 -18.18 11.40
N MET A 135 -10.37 -16.97 11.81
CA MET A 135 -10.23 -16.60 13.22
C MET A 135 -11.62 -16.50 13.89
N SER A 136 -11.70 -16.83 15.19
CA SER A 136 -12.92 -16.59 15.96
C SER A 136 -13.19 -15.09 16.14
N ASP A 137 -14.45 -14.73 16.37
CA ASP A 137 -14.82 -13.32 16.58
C ASP A 137 -14.16 -12.73 17.84
N GLU A 138 -13.91 -13.54 18.85
CA GLU A 138 -13.19 -13.12 20.07
C GLU A 138 -11.76 -12.68 19.77
N LEU A 139 -11.01 -13.45 18.99
CA LEU A 139 -9.63 -13.12 18.60
C LEU A 139 -9.61 -11.88 17.67
N ARG A 140 -10.61 -11.75 16.81
CA ARG A 140 -10.75 -10.58 15.92
C ARG A 140 -11.07 -9.29 16.68
N ALA A 141 -11.80 -9.40 17.79
CA ALA A 141 -12.18 -8.26 18.62
C ALA A 141 -11.08 -7.82 19.58
N ASP A 142 -10.05 -8.65 19.81
CA ASP A 142 -8.94 -8.33 20.71
C ASP A 142 -8.15 -7.10 20.19
N PRO A 143 -8.11 -5.99 20.94
CA PRO A 143 -7.48 -4.76 20.49
C PRO A 143 -5.95 -4.88 20.35
N VAL A 144 -5.29 -5.75 21.13
CA VAL A 144 -3.84 -5.99 21.02
C VAL A 144 -3.54 -6.71 19.72
N LEU A 145 -4.23 -7.83 19.46
CA LEU A 145 -4.06 -8.60 18.22
C LEU A 145 -4.37 -7.75 16.98
N ARG A 146 -5.36 -6.85 17.08
CA ARG A 146 -5.71 -5.92 15.98
C ARG A 146 -4.58 -4.93 15.72
N GLY A 147 -4.01 -4.31 16.74
CA GLY A 147 -2.91 -3.37 16.62
C GLY A 147 -1.61 -4.01 16.08
N GLU A 148 -1.47 -5.34 16.26
CA GLU A 148 -0.34 -6.12 15.75
C GLU A 148 -0.61 -6.75 14.36
N CYS A 149 -1.62 -6.30 13.61
CA CYS A 149 -2.06 -6.85 12.32
C CYS A 149 -2.60 -8.29 12.38
N LEU A 150 -2.53 -8.96 13.53
CA LEU A 150 -2.97 -10.35 13.70
C LEU A 150 -4.50 -10.46 13.74
N GLY A 151 -5.18 -9.61 14.50
CA GLY A 151 -6.64 -9.63 14.64
C GLY A 151 -7.39 -9.37 13.32
N GLY A 152 -6.74 -8.70 12.37
CA GLY A 152 -7.28 -8.46 11.03
C GLY A 152 -6.79 -9.44 9.97
N ALA A 153 -5.92 -10.41 10.32
CA ALA A 153 -5.36 -11.34 9.35
C ALA A 153 -6.45 -12.11 8.59
N MET A 154 -6.34 -12.10 7.28
CA MET A 154 -7.31 -12.77 6.41
C MET A 154 -7.05 -14.27 6.32
N TYR A 155 -8.13 -15.07 6.31
CA TYR A 155 -8.04 -16.47 5.89
C TYR A 155 -7.72 -16.51 4.39
N ILE A 156 -6.69 -17.25 4.00
CA ILE A 156 -6.14 -17.23 2.63
C ILE A 156 -7.18 -17.55 1.56
N ASP A 157 -8.14 -18.45 1.83
CA ASP A 157 -9.16 -18.79 0.85
C ASP A 157 -10.30 -17.74 0.78
N ASP A 158 -10.55 -16.98 1.86
CA ASP A 158 -11.46 -15.83 1.81
C ASP A 158 -10.83 -14.70 0.98
N PHE A 159 -9.54 -14.47 1.14
CA PHE A 159 -8.77 -13.54 0.31
C PHE A 159 -8.84 -13.92 -1.19
N ARG A 160 -8.61 -15.18 -1.52
CA ARG A 160 -8.72 -15.68 -2.90
C ARG A 160 -10.10 -15.44 -3.52
N ARG A 161 -11.17 -15.68 -2.73
CA ARG A 161 -12.54 -15.40 -3.17
C ARG A 161 -12.79 -13.91 -3.38
N MET A 162 -12.24 -13.07 -2.51
CA MET A 162 -12.35 -11.62 -2.64
C MET A 162 -11.62 -11.12 -3.90
N LEU A 163 -10.41 -11.59 -4.18
CA LEU A 163 -9.70 -11.25 -5.41
C LEU A 163 -10.51 -11.63 -6.65
N ALA A 164 -11.07 -12.85 -6.69
CA ALA A 164 -11.89 -13.31 -7.80
C ALA A 164 -13.15 -12.45 -7.98
N LYS A 165 -13.80 -12.01 -6.89
CA LYS A 165 -14.97 -11.10 -6.91
C LYS A 165 -14.64 -9.78 -7.60
N HIS A 166 -13.44 -9.20 -7.34
CA HIS A 166 -13.00 -7.94 -7.92
C HIS A 166 -12.34 -8.09 -9.31
N GLY A 167 -12.30 -9.28 -9.89
CA GLY A 167 -11.81 -9.48 -11.26
C GLY A 167 -10.30 -9.67 -11.39
N TRP A 168 -9.59 -9.88 -10.28
CA TRP A 168 -8.15 -10.21 -10.32
C TRP A 168 -7.94 -11.56 -11.02
N LYS A 169 -7.07 -11.58 -12.04
CA LYS A 169 -6.91 -12.74 -12.93
C LYS A 169 -5.80 -13.70 -12.48
N SER A 170 -4.78 -13.19 -11.82
CA SER A 170 -3.65 -14.01 -11.36
C SER A 170 -3.03 -13.38 -10.11
N TYR A 171 -2.44 -14.21 -9.28
CA TYR A 171 -1.65 -13.79 -8.12
C TYR A 171 -0.58 -14.83 -7.83
N VAL A 172 0.51 -14.39 -7.20
CA VAL A 172 1.55 -15.25 -6.67
C VAL A 172 1.67 -14.97 -5.18
N CYS A 173 1.62 -16.01 -4.36
CA CYS A 173 1.88 -15.91 -2.93
C CYS A 173 3.27 -16.49 -2.66
N THR A 174 4.12 -15.71 -2.01
CA THR A 174 5.40 -16.17 -1.48
C THR A 174 5.36 -16.09 0.05
N ALA A 175 5.69 -17.18 0.73
CA ALA A 175 5.91 -17.15 2.18
C ALA A 175 7.30 -16.57 2.46
N VAL A 176 7.37 -15.68 3.45
CA VAL A 176 8.62 -15.13 3.97
C VAL A 176 8.94 -15.80 5.29
#